data_bbea7a9d42435619e6dab19c1ed76a9c
#
_entry.id   bbea7a9d42435619e6dab19c1ed76a9c
#
_cell.length_a   1.000
_cell.length_b   1.000
_cell.length_c   1.000
_cell.angle_alpha   90.00
_cell.angle_beta   90.00
_cell.angle_gamma   90.00
#
_symmetry.space_group_name_H-M   'P 1'
#
loop_
_entity.id
_entity.type
_entity.pdbx_description
1 polymer ?
#
loop_
_entity_poly.entity_id
_entity_poly.type
_entity_poly.pdbx_seq_one_letter_code
_entity_poly.pdbx_strand_id
1 'polypeptide(L)'
;MVSLGLDQLGVHDVDVDGQHISTLLLTLLFRFMRPLIEAGYVYLAQPPLYRLKWSNAPHEFAFTDRERDALIREGQAAGRRLPKENGVQRYKGLGEMNYHELWDTTMDPDHRVLLQVTLDDAAAADEIFAVLMGEDVESRRGFIQRNARDVRFLDI
;
A
#
# COMPACT_ATOMS: atom_id res chain seq x y z
N MET A 1 22.79 -6.90 7.68
CA MET A 1 22.21 -5.64 7.20
C MET A 1 20.96 -6.03 6.45
N VAL A 2 19.85 -6.15 7.19
CA VAL A 2 18.56 -6.55 6.66
C VAL A 2 17.96 -5.28 6.08
N SER A 3 17.92 -5.18 4.75
CA SER A 3 17.03 -4.26 4.06
C SER A 3 15.63 -4.65 4.48
N LEU A 4 15.06 -3.94 5.41
CA LEU A 4 13.65 -4.03 5.73
C LEU A 4 12.91 -3.61 4.48
N GLY A 5 12.44 -4.63 3.77
CA GLY A 5 11.63 -4.45 2.59
C GLY A 5 10.30 -3.83 2.96
N LEU A 6 10.28 -2.49 3.05
CA LEU A 6 9.06 -1.74 2.79
C LEU A 6 8.47 -2.16 1.44
N ASP A 7 9.30 -2.72 0.55
CA ASP A 7 8.90 -3.38 -0.69
C ASP A 7 7.98 -4.60 -0.47
N GLN A 8 8.09 -5.30 0.66
CA GLN A 8 7.20 -6.40 0.99
C GLN A 8 5.86 -5.94 1.58
N LEU A 9 5.80 -4.71 2.09
CA LEU A 9 4.55 -4.13 2.59
C LEU A 9 3.60 -3.72 1.45
N GLY A 10 3.98 -3.96 0.19
CA GLY A 10 3.13 -3.63 -0.96
C GLY A 10 2.86 -2.12 -1.11
N VAL A 11 3.67 -1.30 -0.46
CA VAL A 11 3.51 0.16 -0.44
C VAL A 11 4.24 0.76 -1.63
N HIS A 12 4.00 0.19 -2.81
CA HIS A 12 4.42 0.82 -4.04
C HIS A 12 3.39 1.88 -4.44
N ASP A 13 3.78 3.13 -4.36
CA ASP A 13 3.18 4.27 -5.08
C ASP A 13 1.70 4.63 -4.81
N VAL A 14 1.13 4.27 -3.68
CA VAL A 14 -0.21 4.71 -3.35
C VAL A 14 -0.13 5.75 -2.25
N ASP A 15 -0.30 7.00 -2.65
CA ASP A 15 -0.49 8.14 -1.75
C ASP A 15 0.61 8.35 -0.69
N VAL A 16 1.55 9.25 -0.99
CA VAL A 16 2.63 9.69 -0.07
C VAL A 16 2.05 10.12 1.28
N ASP A 17 0.88 10.75 1.29
CA ASP A 17 0.20 11.18 2.50
C ASP A 17 -0.32 10.00 3.31
N GLY A 18 -0.85 8.97 2.67
CA GLY A 18 -1.32 7.75 3.32
C GLY A 18 -0.18 6.96 3.97
N GLN A 19 0.98 6.89 3.33
CA GLN A 19 2.19 6.26 3.88
C GLN A 19 2.71 7.04 5.09
N HIS A 20 2.69 8.36 5.02
CA HIS A 20 3.09 9.22 6.13
C HIS A 20 2.17 9.05 7.33
N ILE A 21 0.85 9.00 7.12
CA ILE A 21 -0.13 8.75 8.18
C ILE A 21 0.09 7.36 8.80
N SER A 22 0.30 6.33 8.00
CA SER A 22 0.57 4.97 8.48
C SER A 22 1.84 4.92 9.33
N THR A 23 2.92 5.57 8.89
CA THR A 23 4.18 5.65 9.65
C THR A 23 3.97 6.35 11.00
N LEU A 24 3.24 7.47 11.02
CA LEU A 24 2.91 8.18 12.26
C LEU A 24 2.09 7.34 13.23
N LEU A 25 1.08 6.63 12.73
CA LEU A 25 0.23 5.75 13.55
C LEU A 25 1.02 4.56 14.09
N LEU A 26 1.87 3.93 13.28
CA LEU A 26 2.74 2.83 13.73
C LEU A 26 3.73 3.31 14.80
N THR A 27 4.31 4.49 14.62
CA THR A 27 5.19 5.11 15.63
C THR A 27 4.44 5.39 16.95
N LEU A 28 3.21 5.91 16.86
CA LEU A 28 2.36 6.12 18.04
C LEU A 28 2.08 4.80 18.77
N LEU A 29 1.68 3.76 18.05
CA LEU A 29 1.41 2.44 18.60
C LEU A 29 2.67 1.82 19.21
N PHE A 30 3.83 1.97 18.57
CA PHE A 30 5.09 1.45 19.06
C PHE A 30 5.52 2.11 20.38
N ARG A 31 5.39 3.44 20.47
CA ARG A 31 5.83 4.20 21.65
C ARG A 31 4.88 4.09 22.84
N PHE A 32 3.58 4.06 22.57
CA PHE A 32 2.55 4.20 23.63
C PHE A 32 1.66 2.99 23.81
N MET A 33 1.55 2.11 22.81
CA MET A 33 0.65 0.95 22.81
C MET A 33 1.35 -0.33 22.34
N ARG A 34 2.62 -0.46 22.64
CA ARG A 34 3.46 -1.59 22.24
C ARG A 34 2.85 -2.97 22.53
N PRO A 35 2.17 -3.21 23.68
CA PRO A 35 1.52 -4.49 23.93
C PRO A 35 0.49 -4.92 22.88
N LEU A 36 -0.15 -3.98 22.16
CA LEU A 36 -1.08 -4.31 21.08
C LEU A 36 -0.36 -4.93 19.87
N ILE A 37 0.84 -4.44 19.57
CA ILE A 37 1.67 -4.99 18.48
C ILE A 37 2.20 -6.36 18.90
N GLU A 38 2.73 -6.49 20.11
CA GLU A 38 3.24 -7.74 20.66
C GLU A 38 2.17 -8.85 20.75
N ALA A 39 0.93 -8.46 21.04
CA ALA A 39 -0.21 -9.37 21.05
C ALA A 39 -0.76 -9.68 19.66
N GLY A 40 -0.23 -9.05 18.59
CA GLY A 40 -0.64 -9.32 17.22
C GLY A 40 -1.99 -8.73 16.82
N TYR A 41 -2.43 -7.65 17.46
CA TYR A 41 -3.73 -7.01 17.17
C TYR A 41 -3.66 -5.88 16.15
N VAL A 42 -2.47 -5.53 15.67
CA VAL A 42 -2.27 -4.45 14.71
C VAL A 42 -2.09 -5.00 13.31
N TYR A 43 -2.89 -4.50 12.37
CA TYR A 43 -2.87 -4.90 10.97
C TYR A 43 -2.95 -3.69 10.07
N LEU A 44 -2.30 -3.79 8.90
CA LEU A 44 -2.45 -2.87 7.78
C LEU A 44 -3.35 -3.51 6.73
N ALA A 45 -4.45 -2.84 6.39
CA ALA A 45 -5.27 -3.26 5.26
C ALA A 45 -4.54 -2.99 3.94
N GLN A 46 -4.65 -3.94 3.02
CA GLN A 46 -4.06 -3.87 1.69
C GLN A 46 -5.16 -3.64 0.66
N PRO A 47 -5.45 -2.39 0.26
CA PRO A 47 -6.39 -2.14 -0.83
C PRO A 47 -5.76 -2.54 -2.17
N PRO A 48 -6.58 -2.91 -3.17
CA PRO A 48 -6.07 -3.21 -4.51
C PRO A 48 -5.54 -1.95 -5.18
N LEU A 49 -4.51 -2.13 -6.03
CA LEU A 49 -3.95 -1.05 -6.85
C LEU A 49 -4.74 -0.83 -8.14
N TYR A 50 -5.39 -1.87 -8.65
CA TYR A 50 -6.05 -1.85 -9.96
C TYR A 50 -7.46 -2.43 -9.89
N ARG A 51 -8.35 -1.86 -10.71
CA ARG A 51 -9.67 -2.39 -11.04
C ARG A 51 -9.76 -2.63 -12.54
N LEU A 52 -10.10 -3.84 -12.93
CA LEU A 52 -10.37 -4.22 -14.31
C LEU A 52 -11.87 -4.18 -14.55
N LYS A 53 -12.30 -3.30 -15.44
CA LYS A 53 -13.71 -3.04 -15.76
C LYS A 53 -14.11 -3.84 -17.00
N TRP A 54 -14.36 -5.13 -16.84
CA TRP A 54 -14.87 -5.95 -17.94
C TRP A 54 -16.25 -5.48 -18.40
N SER A 55 -16.48 -5.40 -19.73
CA SER A 55 -17.78 -5.00 -20.28
C SER A 55 -18.81 -6.13 -20.29
N ASN A 56 -18.35 -7.37 -20.22
CA ASN A 56 -19.19 -8.58 -20.31
C ASN A 56 -18.94 -9.56 -19.15
N ALA A 57 -18.34 -9.10 -18.07
CA ALA A 57 -18.07 -9.88 -16.86
C ALA A 57 -18.02 -8.97 -15.63
N PRO A 58 -18.11 -9.50 -14.40
CA PRO A 58 -17.87 -8.76 -13.19
C PRO A 58 -16.48 -8.10 -13.18
N HIS A 59 -16.37 -6.99 -12.49
CA HIS A 59 -15.08 -6.32 -12.28
C HIS A 59 -14.17 -7.19 -11.43
N GLU A 60 -12.87 -7.10 -11.70
CA GLU A 60 -11.84 -7.78 -10.93
C GLU A 60 -10.86 -6.77 -10.38
N PHE A 61 -10.22 -7.12 -9.27
CA PHE A 61 -9.24 -6.28 -8.62
C PHE A 61 -7.87 -6.95 -8.65
N ALA A 62 -6.80 -6.16 -8.77
CA ALA A 62 -5.43 -6.63 -8.74
C ALA A 62 -4.61 -5.79 -7.75
N PHE A 63 -3.75 -6.46 -6.99
CA PHE A 63 -2.91 -5.86 -5.95
C PHE A 63 -1.50 -5.53 -6.45
N THR A 64 -1.10 -6.09 -7.60
CA THR A 64 0.21 -5.88 -8.21
C THR A 64 0.10 -5.72 -9.72
N ASP A 65 1.13 -5.12 -10.35
CA ASP A 65 1.23 -5.03 -11.81
C ASP A 65 1.22 -6.41 -12.47
N ARG A 66 1.94 -7.36 -11.88
CA ARG A 66 2.02 -8.73 -12.37
C ARG A 66 0.66 -9.43 -12.36
N GLU A 67 -0.10 -9.26 -11.29
CA GLU A 67 -1.44 -9.81 -11.16
C GLU A 67 -2.40 -9.17 -12.15
N ARG A 68 -2.37 -7.84 -12.31
CA ARG A 68 -3.13 -7.12 -13.34
C ARG A 68 -2.88 -7.70 -14.72
N ASP A 69 -1.62 -7.87 -15.11
CA ASP A 69 -1.26 -8.35 -16.45
C ASP A 69 -1.65 -9.83 -16.65
N ALA A 70 -1.61 -10.63 -15.59
CA ALA A 70 -2.10 -12.01 -15.61
C ALA A 70 -3.63 -12.06 -15.82
N LEU A 71 -4.39 -11.31 -15.01
CA LEU A 71 -5.84 -11.22 -15.12
C LEU A 71 -6.30 -10.71 -16.48
N ILE A 72 -5.59 -9.74 -17.07
CA ILE A 72 -5.89 -9.25 -18.43
C ILE A 72 -5.72 -10.37 -19.45
N ARG A 73 -4.61 -11.10 -19.43
CA ARG A 73 -4.35 -12.20 -20.37
C ARG A 73 -5.37 -13.32 -20.23
N GLU A 74 -5.64 -13.74 -19.01
CA GLU A 74 -6.60 -14.81 -18.70
C GLU A 74 -8.03 -14.39 -19.08
N GLY A 75 -8.41 -13.17 -18.75
CA GLY A 75 -9.71 -12.63 -19.08
C GLY A 75 -9.95 -12.56 -20.60
N GLN A 76 -8.96 -12.08 -21.36
CA GLN A 76 -9.03 -12.02 -22.81
C GLN A 76 -9.09 -13.43 -23.46
N ALA A 77 -8.30 -14.37 -22.94
CA ALA A 77 -8.34 -15.76 -23.38
C ALA A 77 -9.71 -16.42 -23.12
N ALA A 78 -10.37 -16.02 -22.03
CA ALA A 78 -11.74 -16.45 -21.69
C ALA A 78 -12.84 -15.68 -22.44
N GLY A 79 -12.49 -14.82 -23.41
CA GLY A 79 -13.44 -14.04 -24.20
C GLY A 79 -14.02 -12.82 -23.47
N ARG A 80 -13.43 -12.41 -22.34
CA ARG A 80 -13.81 -11.17 -21.66
C ARG A 80 -13.31 -9.97 -22.44
N ARG A 81 -14.06 -8.89 -22.41
CA ARG A 81 -13.77 -7.67 -23.18
C ARG A 81 -13.40 -6.54 -22.23
N LEU A 82 -12.16 -6.07 -22.35
CA LEU A 82 -11.69 -4.91 -21.64
C LEU A 82 -11.80 -3.68 -22.55
N PRO A 83 -12.56 -2.62 -22.17
CA PRO A 83 -12.61 -1.39 -22.93
C PRO A 83 -11.22 -0.79 -23.12
N LYS A 84 -10.95 -0.22 -24.30
CA LYS A 84 -9.66 0.42 -24.60
C LYS A 84 -9.46 1.68 -23.74
N GLU A 85 -10.55 2.41 -23.53
CA GLU A 85 -10.56 3.57 -22.66
C GLU A 85 -11.14 3.21 -21.29
N ASN A 86 -10.44 3.56 -20.24
CA ASN A 86 -10.85 3.34 -18.84
C ASN A 86 -11.15 1.88 -18.44
N GLY A 87 -10.69 0.90 -19.23
CA GLY A 87 -10.86 -0.52 -18.90
C GLY A 87 -10.05 -0.95 -17.67
N VAL A 88 -8.88 -0.34 -17.46
CA VAL A 88 -8.05 -0.51 -16.28
C VAL A 88 -8.00 0.82 -15.53
N GLN A 89 -8.50 0.82 -14.32
CA GLN A 89 -8.40 1.95 -13.40
C GLN A 89 -7.31 1.64 -12.39
N ARG A 90 -6.35 2.57 -12.22
CA ARG A 90 -5.39 2.54 -11.13
C ARG A 90 -5.93 3.40 -10.00
N TYR A 91 -5.96 2.87 -8.79
CA TYR A 91 -6.28 3.63 -7.60
C TYR A 91 -5.02 4.30 -7.06
N LYS A 92 -5.08 5.60 -6.82
CA LYS A 92 -4.01 6.38 -6.18
C LYS A 92 -4.24 6.56 -4.68
N GLY A 93 -5.45 6.27 -4.20
CA GLY A 93 -5.81 6.33 -2.79
C GLY A 93 -7.24 5.82 -2.55
N LEU A 94 -7.59 5.56 -1.29
CA LEU A 94 -8.90 5.06 -0.89
C LEU A 94 -10.05 6.03 -1.25
N GLY A 95 -9.75 7.34 -1.36
CA GLY A 95 -10.74 8.35 -1.74
C GLY A 95 -11.28 8.23 -3.17
N GLU A 96 -10.63 7.42 -4.03
CA GLU A 96 -11.10 7.14 -5.38
C GLU A 96 -12.10 5.97 -5.44
N MET A 97 -12.26 5.24 -4.34
CA MET A 97 -13.19 4.13 -4.21
C MET A 97 -14.55 4.64 -3.73
N ASN A 98 -15.61 4.13 -4.34
CA ASN A 98 -16.94 4.28 -3.76
C ASN A 98 -17.10 3.35 -2.55
N TYR A 99 -18.17 3.52 -1.77
CA TYR A 99 -18.36 2.77 -0.53
C TYR A 99 -18.50 1.25 -0.74
N HIS A 100 -19.08 0.81 -1.86
CA HIS A 100 -19.17 -0.61 -2.18
C HIS A 100 -17.79 -1.19 -2.50
N GLU A 101 -17.00 -0.50 -3.33
CA GLU A 101 -15.66 -0.92 -3.66
C GLU A 101 -14.77 -0.98 -2.41
N LEU A 102 -14.86 0.01 -1.54
CA LEU A 102 -14.12 0.04 -0.29
C LEU A 102 -14.54 -1.12 0.64
N TRP A 103 -15.84 -1.41 0.71
CA TRP A 103 -16.33 -2.54 1.46
C TRP A 103 -15.77 -3.84 0.90
N ASP A 104 -16.03 -4.14 -0.38
CA ASP A 104 -15.72 -5.42 -1.01
C ASP A 104 -14.21 -5.73 -1.03
N THR A 105 -13.36 -4.71 -1.08
CA THR A 105 -11.91 -4.90 -1.21
C THR A 105 -11.12 -4.75 0.08
N THR A 106 -11.62 -3.97 1.04
CA THR A 106 -10.81 -3.53 2.18
C THR A 106 -11.47 -3.77 3.54
N MET A 107 -12.80 -3.75 3.60
CA MET A 107 -13.54 -3.83 4.86
C MET A 107 -14.15 -5.21 5.10
N ASP A 108 -14.63 -5.89 4.06
CA ASP A 108 -15.27 -7.20 4.17
C ASP A 108 -14.30 -8.24 4.74
N PRO A 109 -14.62 -8.87 5.87
CA PRO A 109 -13.78 -9.88 6.51
C PRO A 109 -13.44 -11.07 5.61
N ASP A 110 -14.33 -11.41 4.67
CA ASP A 110 -14.17 -12.58 3.81
C ASP A 110 -13.24 -12.31 2.61
N HIS A 111 -13.07 -11.04 2.22
CA HIS A 111 -12.33 -10.65 1.01
C HIS A 111 -11.12 -9.76 1.28
N ARG A 112 -11.09 -9.06 2.42
CA ARG A 112 -10.00 -8.14 2.73
C ARG A 112 -8.65 -8.85 2.91
N VAL A 113 -7.60 -8.21 2.44
CA VAL A 113 -6.23 -8.63 2.68
C VAL A 113 -5.65 -7.77 3.81
N LEU A 114 -5.17 -8.44 4.87
CA LEU A 114 -4.56 -7.79 6.02
C LEU A 114 -3.12 -8.26 6.19
N LEU A 115 -2.22 -7.32 6.39
CA LEU A 115 -0.84 -7.59 6.75
C LEU A 115 -0.65 -7.32 8.25
N GLN A 116 -0.26 -8.32 9.00
CA GLN A 116 0.02 -8.18 10.43
C GLN A 116 1.30 -7.38 10.63
N VAL A 117 1.22 -6.36 11.47
CA VAL A 117 2.37 -5.53 11.83
C VAL A 117 3.17 -6.25 12.90
N THR A 118 4.46 -6.41 12.66
CA THR A 118 5.41 -6.95 13.63
C THR A 118 6.04 -5.83 14.46
N LEU A 119 6.70 -6.22 15.54
CA LEU A 119 7.43 -5.26 16.37
C LEU A 119 8.59 -4.62 15.59
N ASP A 120 9.25 -5.38 14.71
CA ASP A 120 10.33 -4.90 13.87
C ASP A 120 9.86 -3.86 12.85
N ASP A 121 8.68 -4.05 12.26
CA ASP A 121 8.06 -3.07 11.33
C ASP A 121 7.77 -1.75 12.05
N ALA A 122 7.22 -1.84 13.25
CA ALA A 122 6.89 -0.67 14.06
C ALA A 122 8.15 0.06 14.56
N ALA A 123 9.21 -0.67 14.91
CA ALA A 123 10.52 -0.09 15.27
C ALA A 123 11.16 0.62 14.09
N ALA A 124 11.09 0.03 12.88
CA ALA A 124 11.58 0.66 11.66
C ALA A 124 10.81 1.96 11.33
N ALA A 125 9.49 1.97 11.54
CA ALA A 125 8.68 3.19 11.38
C ALA A 125 9.09 4.28 12.37
N ASP A 126 9.38 3.92 13.63
CA ASP A 126 9.85 4.85 14.65
C ASP A 126 11.23 5.44 14.30
N GLU A 127 12.15 4.64 13.79
CA GLU A 127 13.46 5.09 13.35
C GLU A 127 13.35 6.08 12.17
N ILE A 128 12.53 5.75 11.16
CA ILE A 128 12.26 6.66 10.04
C ILE A 128 11.66 7.96 10.53
N PHE A 129 10.68 7.90 11.43
CA PHE A 129 10.07 9.08 12.02
C PHE A 129 11.09 9.95 12.76
N ALA A 130 11.95 9.34 13.57
CA ALA A 130 12.98 10.04 14.32
C ALA A 130 13.98 10.76 13.41
N VAL A 131 14.36 10.16 12.27
CA VAL A 131 15.25 10.78 11.28
C VAL A 131 14.55 11.92 10.54
N LEU A 132 13.33 11.72 10.06
CA LEU A 132 12.62 12.71 9.23
C LEU A 132 12.10 13.90 10.04
N MET A 133 11.70 13.68 11.28
CA MET A 133 11.12 14.70 12.16
C MET A 133 12.10 15.19 13.23
N GLY A 134 13.30 14.61 13.30
CA GLY A 134 14.35 15.02 14.23
C GLY A 134 14.92 16.41 13.88
N GLU A 135 15.67 16.99 14.82
CA GLU A 135 16.31 18.31 14.65
C GLU A 135 17.54 18.27 13.73
N ASP A 136 18.14 17.08 13.54
CA ASP A 136 19.33 16.91 12.71
C ASP A 136 19.02 16.97 11.21
N VAL A 137 19.32 18.12 10.61
CA VAL A 137 19.10 18.40 9.19
C VAL A 137 20.02 17.56 8.28
N GLU A 138 21.23 17.22 8.74
CA GLU A 138 22.18 16.44 7.93
C GLU A 138 21.74 14.98 7.81
N SER A 139 21.33 14.36 8.90
CA SER A 139 20.78 13.02 8.91
C SER A 139 19.54 12.92 8.02
N ARG A 140 18.65 13.89 8.10
CA ARG A 140 17.45 13.99 7.25
C ARG A 140 17.80 14.11 5.77
N ARG A 141 18.73 15.03 5.44
CA ARG A 141 19.20 15.20 4.05
C ARG A 141 19.84 13.93 3.51
N GLY A 142 20.70 13.29 4.29
CA GLY A 142 21.35 12.04 3.92
C GLY A 142 20.36 10.90 3.71
N PHE A 143 19.32 10.81 4.54
CA PHE A 143 18.24 9.82 4.36
C PHE A 143 17.47 10.06 3.06
N ILE A 144 17.01 11.29 2.83
CA ILE A 144 16.27 11.67 1.61
C ILE A 144 17.12 11.41 0.36
N GLN A 145 18.41 11.79 0.37
CA GLN A 145 19.29 11.58 -0.79
C GLN A 145 19.54 10.10 -1.09
N ARG A 146 19.68 9.25 -0.07
CA ARG A 146 19.87 7.80 -0.27
C ARG A 146 18.62 7.15 -0.83
N ASN A 147 17.46 7.56 -0.38
CA ASN A 147 16.18 6.97 -0.78
C ASN A 147 15.54 7.66 -1.99
N ALA A 148 16.03 8.85 -2.40
CA ALA A 148 15.51 9.56 -3.57
C ALA A 148 15.66 8.80 -4.89
N ARG A 149 16.59 7.83 -4.98
CA ARG A 149 16.77 6.98 -6.16
C ARG A 149 15.70 5.90 -6.29
N ASP A 150 15.04 5.56 -5.20
CA ASP A 150 13.99 4.54 -5.13
C ASP A 150 12.61 5.15 -5.35
N VAL A 151 12.49 6.49 -5.25
CA VAL A 151 11.27 7.24 -5.59
C VAL A 151 11.20 7.39 -7.11
N ARG A 152 10.69 6.38 -7.77
CA ARG A 152 10.69 6.34 -9.24
C ARG A 152 9.59 7.14 -9.89
N PHE A 153 8.69 7.77 -9.29
CA PHE A 153 7.68 8.67 -9.88
C PHE A 153 6.99 9.48 -8.78
N LEU A 154 7.54 10.64 -8.48
CA LEU A 154 6.71 11.74 -8.03
C LEU A 154 5.97 12.23 -9.28
N ASP A 155 4.72 11.86 -9.44
CA ASP A 155 3.81 12.58 -10.30
C ASP A 155 3.58 13.97 -9.67
N ILE A 156 4.30 14.95 -10.21
CA ILE A 156 4.06 16.36 -9.96
C ILE A 156 2.83 16.77 -10.76
#